data_acc1b69c58d8598494793da083ca8780
#
_entry.id   acc1b69c58d8598494793da083ca8780
#
_cell.length_a   1.000
_cell.length_b   1.000
_cell.length_c   1.000
_cell.angle_alpha   90.00
_cell.angle_beta   90.00
_cell.angle_gamma   90.00
#
_symmetry.space_group_name_H-M   'P 1'
#
loop_
_entity.id
_entity.type
_entity.pdbx_description
1 polymer ?
#
loop_
_entity_poly.entity_id
_entity_poly.type
_entity_poly.pdbx_seq_one_letter_code
_entity_poly.pdbx_strand_id
1 'polypeptide(L)'
;MRLRNITAIAVVGLAGFALASCGQEQAANTPAEAPAATGGQQPGATADMSPEGNQKFLAENKAKEGVQTTASGLQYRVIKQGAGPSPTANDVVNVTYKGWLIDGTVFDETPPGQTATFPAGALIPGWVEALQLMKEGDEWEIVIPSELGYGAQGAGGVIPPNQTLVFNMALLGVQKQ
;
A
#
# COMPACT_ATOMS: atom_id res chain seq x y z
N MET A 1 7.36 -58.47 -5.26
CA MET A 1 6.80 -59.78 -4.88
C MET A 1 5.65 -59.52 -3.91
N ARG A 2 4.43 -60.07 -4.29
CA ARG A 2 3.14 -60.12 -3.56
C ARG A 2 2.41 -58.79 -3.37
N LEU A 3 1.51 -58.54 -4.22
CA LEU A 3 0.03 -58.67 -4.42
C LEU A 3 -0.76 -59.27 -3.25
N ARG A 4 -1.92 -58.62 -2.95
CA ARG A 4 -3.28 -59.20 -2.80
C ARG A 4 -4.17 -58.16 -2.13
N ASN A 5 -5.14 -57.65 -2.79
CA ASN A 5 -6.49 -58.12 -3.20
C ASN A 5 -7.53 -57.92 -2.12
N ILE A 6 -8.54 -57.15 -2.54
CA ILE A 6 -10.00 -57.42 -2.67
C ILE A 6 -10.77 -57.34 -1.33
N THR A 7 -11.86 -56.54 -1.23
CA THR A 7 -13.24 -56.96 -1.59
C THR A 7 -14.21 -55.79 -1.43
N ALA A 8 -15.02 -55.59 -2.45
CA ALA A 8 -16.25 -54.75 -2.45
C ALA A 8 -17.41 -55.55 -1.77
N ILE A 9 -18.28 -54.81 -1.10
CA ILE A 9 -19.68 -55.24 -0.90
C ILE A 9 -20.59 -54.05 -1.01
N ALA A 10 -21.49 -54.11 -2.01
CA ALA A 10 -22.65 -53.26 -2.19
C ALA A 10 -23.82 -53.85 -1.42
N VAL A 11 -24.61 -53.00 -0.76
CA VAL A 11 -25.98 -53.36 -0.39
C VAL A 11 -26.90 -52.16 -0.67
N VAL A 12 -27.83 -52.42 -1.53
CA VAL A 12 -29.00 -51.62 -1.92
C VAL A 12 -30.06 -51.72 -0.83
N GLY A 13 -30.72 -50.61 -0.50
CA GLY A 13 -31.91 -50.62 0.36
C GLY A 13 -32.75 -49.35 0.16
N LEU A 14 -33.94 -49.60 -0.34
CA LEU A 14 -34.96 -48.69 -0.91
C LEU A 14 -35.85 -48.06 0.16
N ALA A 15 -36.31 -46.84 -0.14
CA ALA A 15 -37.64 -46.21 0.15
C ALA A 15 -37.98 -45.72 1.56
N GLY A 16 -38.43 -44.46 1.62
CA GLY A 16 -39.25 -43.90 2.70
C GLY A 16 -39.48 -42.39 2.57
N PHE A 17 -40.56 -42.03 1.91
CA PHE A 17 -41.14 -40.68 1.83
C PHE A 17 -41.60 -40.19 3.22
N ALA A 18 -41.26 -38.95 3.62
CA ALA A 18 -42.15 -38.12 4.43
C ALA A 18 -41.68 -36.64 4.35
N LEU A 19 -42.60 -35.80 3.89
CA LEU A 19 -42.59 -34.34 3.96
C LEU A 19 -42.82 -33.88 5.39
N ALA A 20 -42.04 -32.87 5.86
CA ALA A 20 -42.55 -31.75 6.67
C ALA A 20 -41.41 -30.75 7.00
N SER A 21 -41.55 -29.58 6.45
CA SER A 21 -41.63 -28.27 7.13
C SER A 21 -40.46 -27.74 7.95
N CYS A 22 -39.94 -26.58 7.46
CA CYS A 22 -39.46 -25.40 8.19
C CYS A 22 -38.53 -25.60 9.39
N GLY A 23 -37.34 -25.12 9.21
CA GLY A 23 -36.37 -24.84 10.27
C GLY A 23 -35.09 -24.33 9.67
N GLN A 24 -35.07 -23.05 9.36
CA GLN A 24 -33.90 -22.31 8.85
C GLN A 24 -33.01 -22.04 10.06
N GLU A 25 -32.05 -22.91 10.30
CA GLU A 25 -30.90 -22.59 11.17
C GLU A 25 -29.70 -22.36 10.31
N GLN A 26 -29.50 -21.11 10.07
CA GLN A 26 -28.36 -20.49 9.44
C GLN A 26 -27.17 -20.57 10.43
N ALA A 27 -26.39 -21.63 10.34
CA ALA A 27 -25.10 -21.68 11.02
C ALA A 27 -24.21 -20.58 10.41
N ALA A 28 -24.06 -19.53 11.18
CA ALA A 28 -23.11 -18.44 10.91
C ALA A 28 -21.71 -19.00 10.82
N ASN A 29 -21.23 -19.16 9.59
CA ASN A 29 -19.81 -19.34 9.31
C ASN A 29 -19.18 -17.96 9.36
N THR A 30 -18.71 -17.55 10.53
CA THR A 30 -17.92 -16.34 10.70
C THR A 30 -16.51 -16.64 10.15
N PRO A 31 -16.09 -16.04 9.04
CA PRO A 31 -14.69 -16.05 8.69
C PRO A 31 -13.93 -15.27 9.78
N ALA A 32 -12.89 -15.85 10.33
CA ALA A 32 -11.95 -15.16 11.20
C ALA A 32 -11.47 -13.89 10.50
N GLU A 33 -11.90 -12.75 11.01
CA GLU A 33 -11.46 -11.44 10.62
C GLU A 33 -9.95 -11.35 10.91
N ALA A 34 -9.16 -11.41 9.85
CA ALA A 34 -7.76 -11.01 9.90
C ALA A 34 -7.75 -9.53 10.35
N PRO A 35 -6.83 -9.12 11.25
CA PRO A 35 -6.75 -7.73 11.65
C PRO A 35 -6.54 -6.88 10.41
N ALA A 36 -7.53 -6.06 10.09
CA ALA A 36 -7.43 -5.05 9.05
C ALA A 36 -6.20 -4.20 9.36
N ALA A 37 -5.20 -4.30 8.47
CA ALA A 37 -4.18 -3.28 8.43
C ALA A 37 -4.91 -1.94 8.33
N THR A 38 -4.73 -1.10 9.35
CA THR A 38 -5.28 0.27 9.36
C THR A 38 -4.53 1.03 8.28
N GLY A 39 -5.00 0.85 7.05
CA GLY A 39 -4.49 1.56 5.88
C GLY A 39 -4.63 3.06 6.12
N GLY A 40 -3.59 3.80 5.81
CA GLY A 40 -3.63 5.25 5.80
C GLY A 40 -4.92 5.72 5.13
N GLN A 41 -5.63 6.61 5.79
CA GLN A 41 -6.93 7.09 5.37
C GLN A 41 -6.75 7.84 4.05
N GLN A 42 -7.20 7.23 2.97
CA GLN A 42 -7.25 7.87 1.65
C GLN A 42 -8.08 9.15 1.78
N PRO A 43 -7.56 10.33 1.42
CA PRO A 43 -8.34 11.56 1.43
C PRO A 43 -9.59 11.38 0.56
N GLY A 44 -10.72 11.90 1.01
CA GLY A 44 -11.98 11.75 0.27
C GLY A 44 -11.98 12.54 -1.05
N ALA A 45 -12.71 12.06 -2.02
CA ALA A 45 -12.86 12.59 -3.40
C ALA A 45 -13.40 14.04 -3.50
N THR A 46 -13.36 14.82 -2.43
CA THR A 46 -13.81 16.22 -2.34
C THR A 46 -12.74 17.16 -1.81
N ALA A 47 -11.46 16.73 -1.76
CA ALA A 47 -10.38 17.59 -1.28
C ALA A 47 -10.17 18.76 -2.25
N ASP A 48 -9.92 19.93 -1.67
CA ASP A 48 -9.60 21.14 -2.42
C ASP A 48 -8.18 21.02 -3.03
N MET A 49 -8.12 20.87 -4.34
CA MET A 49 -6.88 20.71 -5.11
C MET A 49 -6.19 22.05 -5.42
N SER A 50 -6.70 23.16 -4.93
CA SER A 50 -6.04 24.47 -5.04
C SER A 50 -4.71 24.50 -4.28
N PRO A 51 -3.81 25.45 -4.55
CA PRO A 51 -2.59 25.62 -3.76
C PRO A 51 -2.87 25.77 -2.26
N GLU A 52 -3.94 26.47 -1.89
CA GLU A 52 -4.40 26.66 -0.52
C GLU A 52 -4.86 25.36 0.11
N GLY A 53 -5.62 24.54 -0.66
CA GLY A 53 -6.06 23.22 -0.23
C GLY A 53 -4.89 22.27 0.02
N ASN A 54 -3.88 22.29 -0.85
CA ASN A 54 -2.65 21.51 -0.67
C ASN A 54 -1.87 21.95 0.59
N GLN A 55 -1.73 23.26 0.84
CA GLN A 55 -1.10 23.78 2.05
C GLN A 55 -1.85 23.37 3.32
N LYS A 56 -3.19 23.49 3.29
CA LYS A 56 -4.04 23.04 4.38
C LYS A 56 -3.86 21.56 4.67
N PHE A 57 -3.88 20.73 3.63
CA PHE A 57 -3.63 19.28 3.77
C PHE A 57 -2.27 18.98 4.43
N LEU A 58 -1.20 19.65 4.00
CA LEU A 58 0.13 19.50 4.61
C LEU A 58 0.14 19.91 6.08
N ALA A 59 -0.52 21.02 6.44
CA ALA A 59 -0.61 21.48 7.82
C ALA A 59 -1.39 20.50 8.71
N GLU A 60 -2.51 19.97 8.21
CA GLU A 60 -3.33 18.98 8.91
C GLU A 60 -2.59 17.63 9.05
N ASN A 61 -1.92 17.20 7.98
CA ASN A 61 -1.17 15.95 8.00
C ASN A 61 -0.01 15.98 9.00
N LYS A 62 0.72 17.10 9.07
CA LYS A 62 1.80 17.32 10.04
C LYS A 62 1.33 17.18 11.51
N ALA A 63 0.06 17.49 11.78
CA ALA A 63 -0.51 17.41 13.13
C ALA A 63 -0.99 15.99 13.50
N LYS A 64 -0.99 15.04 12.55
CA LYS A 64 -1.41 13.66 12.82
C LYS A 64 -0.37 12.92 13.66
N GLU A 65 -0.85 12.01 14.50
CA GLU A 65 0.00 11.18 15.33
C GLU A 65 0.97 10.34 14.49
N GLY A 66 2.22 10.28 14.90
CA GLY A 66 3.28 9.51 14.25
C GLY A 66 3.85 10.13 12.97
N VAL A 67 3.33 11.26 12.51
CA VAL A 67 3.88 11.97 11.35
C VAL A 67 5.11 12.79 11.76
N GLN A 68 6.17 12.61 11.03
CA GLN A 68 7.41 13.37 11.14
C GLN A 68 7.57 14.28 9.93
N THR A 69 8.24 15.42 10.12
CA THR A 69 8.51 16.38 9.04
C THR A 69 10.01 16.67 9.00
N THR A 70 10.60 16.57 7.84
CA THR A 70 12.01 16.92 7.61
C THR A 70 12.20 18.41 7.41
N ALA A 71 13.44 18.86 7.35
CA ALA A 71 13.78 20.27 7.10
C ALA A 71 13.36 20.75 5.70
N SER A 72 13.27 19.85 4.72
CA SER A 72 12.80 20.13 3.36
C SER A 72 11.29 20.29 3.24
N GLY A 73 10.53 19.86 4.29
CA GLY A 73 9.08 19.84 4.31
C GLY A 73 8.48 18.49 3.92
N LEU A 74 9.29 17.48 3.60
CA LEU A 74 8.81 16.11 3.42
C LEU A 74 8.17 15.62 4.72
N GLN A 75 6.99 15.00 4.63
CA GLN A 75 6.33 14.40 5.78
C GLN A 75 6.28 12.89 5.59
N TYR A 76 6.46 12.14 6.67
CA TYR A 76 6.37 10.69 6.61
C TYR A 76 5.86 10.10 7.91
N ARG A 77 5.24 8.95 7.80
CA ARG A 77 4.82 8.11 8.93
C ARG A 77 5.28 6.69 8.70
N VAL A 78 5.98 6.14 9.68
CA VAL A 78 6.44 4.74 9.65
C VAL A 78 5.25 3.84 9.94
N ILE A 79 4.87 2.98 8.98
CA ILE A 79 3.81 1.97 9.13
C ILE A 79 4.44 0.67 9.64
N LYS A 80 5.56 0.28 9.04
CA LYS A 80 6.32 -0.90 9.44
C LYS A 80 7.80 -0.55 9.46
N GLN A 81 8.50 -1.00 10.50
CA GLN A 81 9.92 -0.75 10.66
C GLN A 81 10.73 -1.93 10.13
N GLY A 82 11.64 -1.64 9.21
CA GLY A 82 12.66 -2.56 8.70
C GLY A 82 13.92 -2.57 9.55
N ALA A 83 14.80 -3.52 9.27
CA ALA A 83 16.08 -3.67 9.98
C ALA A 83 17.28 -3.79 9.00
N GLY A 84 17.03 -3.74 7.69
CA GLY A 84 18.08 -3.84 6.69
C GLY A 84 18.87 -2.53 6.49
N PRO A 85 19.75 -2.50 5.50
CA PRO A 85 20.55 -1.30 5.19
C PRO A 85 19.69 -0.18 4.60
N SER A 86 20.09 1.07 4.83
CA SER A 86 19.53 2.22 4.13
C SER A 86 20.22 2.38 2.77
N PRO A 87 19.49 2.71 1.70
CA PRO A 87 20.10 2.99 0.41
C PRO A 87 20.79 4.34 0.39
N THR A 88 21.78 4.47 -0.50
CA THR A 88 22.36 5.73 -0.91
C THR A 88 21.81 6.14 -2.28
N ALA A 89 22.08 7.37 -2.73
CA ALA A 89 21.66 7.83 -4.05
C ALA A 89 22.23 7.01 -5.22
N ASN A 90 23.34 6.29 -5.01
CA ASN A 90 23.99 5.48 -6.04
C ASN A 90 23.44 4.05 -6.10
N ASP A 91 22.68 3.63 -5.10
CA ASP A 91 22.17 2.27 -5.02
C ASP A 91 20.91 2.08 -5.89
N VAL A 92 20.59 0.83 -6.19
CA VAL A 92 19.34 0.44 -6.84
C VAL A 92 18.40 -0.12 -5.78
N VAL A 93 17.15 0.31 -5.79
CA VAL A 93 16.14 -0.10 -4.84
C VAL A 93 15.02 -0.89 -5.50
N ASN A 94 14.49 -1.88 -4.78
CA ASN A 94 13.28 -2.60 -5.14
C ASN A 94 12.18 -2.19 -4.18
N VAL A 95 11.09 -1.67 -4.71
CA VAL A 95 9.98 -1.12 -3.93
C VAL A 95 8.64 -1.64 -4.45
N THR A 96 7.64 -1.64 -3.59
CA THR A 96 6.23 -1.55 -3.99
C THR A 96 5.69 -0.22 -3.52
N TYR A 97 4.81 0.37 -4.30
CA TYR A 97 4.22 1.66 -3.94
C TYR A 97 2.84 1.84 -4.55
N LYS A 98 2.10 2.75 -3.94
CA LYS A 98 0.88 3.32 -4.47
C LYS A 98 0.92 4.82 -4.22
N GLY A 99 0.69 5.61 -5.28
CA GLY A 99 0.69 7.07 -5.26
C GLY A 99 -0.69 7.63 -5.59
N TRP A 100 -1.13 8.61 -4.81
CA TRP A 100 -2.40 9.31 -5.04
C TRP A 100 -2.27 10.79 -4.71
N LEU A 101 -3.19 11.59 -5.28
CA LEU A 101 -3.37 13.01 -4.97
C LEU A 101 -4.18 13.18 -3.69
N ILE A 102 -4.23 14.41 -3.17
CA ILE A 102 -4.95 14.70 -1.91
C ILE A 102 -6.46 14.45 -2.00
N ASP A 103 -7.04 14.40 -3.21
CA ASP A 103 -8.43 14.02 -3.47
C ASP A 103 -8.66 12.50 -3.53
N GLY A 104 -7.60 11.70 -3.40
CA GLY A 104 -7.66 10.24 -3.49
C GLY A 104 -7.49 9.68 -4.90
N THR A 105 -7.31 10.53 -5.91
CA THR A 105 -7.04 10.08 -7.29
C THR A 105 -5.70 9.36 -7.36
N VAL A 106 -5.73 8.06 -7.64
CA VAL A 106 -4.51 7.24 -7.84
C VAL A 106 -3.92 7.58 -9.20
N PHE A 107 -2.65 7.98 -9.23
CA PHE A 107 -1.96 8.33 -10.46
C PHE A 107 -0.93 7.28 -10.88
N ASP A 108 -0.41 6.50 -9.94
CA ASP A 108 0.55 5.43 -10.22
C ASP A 108 0.60 4.42 -9.08
N GLU A 109 0.78 3.14 -9.41
CA GLU A 109 0.95 2.07 -8.42
C GLU A 109 1.69 0.88 -9.01
N THR A 110 2.41 0.16 -8.17
CA THR A 110 3.00 -1.13 -8.54
C THR A 110 1.90 -2.17 -8.67
N PRO A 111 1.79 -2.91 -9.81
CA PRO A 111 0.78 -3.94 -9.96
C PRO A 111 0.89 -5.01 -8.87
N PRO A 112 -0.23 -5.60 -8.44
CA PRO A 112 -0.24 -6.64 -7.42
C PRO A 112 0.73 -7.79 -7.73
N GLY A 113 1.56 -8.15 -6.75
CA GLY A 113 2.54 -9.23 -6.87
C GLY A 113 3.80 -8.86 -7.68
N GLN A 114 3.93 -7.62 -8.13
CA GLN A 114 5.12 -7.11 -8.81
C GLN A 114 5.91 -6.16 -7.90
N THR A 115 7.13 -5.88 -8.30
CA THR A 115 8.01 -4.88 -7.68
C THR A 115 8.56 -3.96 -8.74
N ALA A 116 8.79 -2.71 -8.38
CA ALA A 116 9.47 -1.75 -9.23
C ALA A 116 10.93 -1.59 -8.80
N THR A 117 11.82 -1.47 -9.77
CA THR A 117 13.26 -1.34 -9.54
C THR A 117 13.73 0.01 -10.08
N PHE A 118 14.34 0.81 -9.22
CA PHE A 118 14.79 2.16 -9.59
C PHE A 118 16.20 2.46 -9.07
N PRO A 119 17.01 3.23 -9.83
CA PRO A 119 18.16 3.92 -9.25
C PRO A 119 17.67 4.95 -8.24
N ALA A 120 18.11 4.85 -6.98
CA ALA A 120 17.56 5.67 -5.89
C ALA A 120 17.73 7.18 -6.12
N GLY A 121 18.82 7.59 -6.77
CA GLY A 121 19.11 9.01 -7.05
C GLY A 121 18.45 9.58 -8.32
N ALA A 122 17.73 8.77 -9.11
CA ALA A 122 17.11 9.20 -10.36
C ALA A 122 15.60 9.52 -10.21
N LEU A 123 15.10 9.59 -8.99
CA LEU A 123 13.71 9.79 -8.65
C LEU A 123 13.41 11.25 -8.29
N ILE A 124 12.14 11.57 -8.04
CA ILE A 124 11.77 12.90 -7.53
C ILE A 124 12.45 13.19 -6.18
N PRO A 125 12.80 14.44 -5.88
CA PRO A 125 13.56 14.78 -4.66
C PRO A 125 12.99 14.21 -3.37
N GLY A 126 11.66 14.22 -3.21
CA GLY A 126 10.99 13.64 -2.04
C GLY A 126 11.21 12.13 -1.88
N TRP A 127 11.28 11.38 -2.98
CA TRP A 127 11.60 9.95 -2.93
C TRP A 127 13.07 9.70 -2.60
N VAL A 128 13.98 10.48 -3.21
CA VAL A 128 15.42 10.37 -2.92
C VAL A 128 15.67 10.59 -1.44
N GLU A 129 15.06 11.59 -0.85
CA GLU A 129 15.18 11.91 0.58
C GLU A 129 14.56 10.81 1.45
N ALA A 130 13.33 10.40 1.16
CA ALA A 130 12.63 9.35 1.91
C ALA A 130 13.43 8.04 1.92
N LEU A 131 13.89 7.58 0.75
CA LEU A 131 14.65 6.34 0.61
C LEU A 131 15.95 6.34 1.42
N GLN A 132 16.66 7.48 1.51
CA GLN A 132 17.89 7.59 2.31
C GLN A 132 17.61 7.53 3.82
N LEU A 133 16.40 7.85 4.25
CA LEU A 133 15.95 7.74 5.65
C LEU A 133 15.40 6.34 5.96
N MET A 134 14.84 5.66 4.97
CA MET A 134 14.28 4.32 5.10
C MET A 134 15.37 3.25 5.26
N LYS A 135 14.95 2.12 5.82
CA LYS A 135 15.74 0.88 5.84
C LYS A 135 15.02 -0.19 5.01
N GLU A 136 15.77 -1.11 4.47
CA GLU A 136 15.20 -2.28 3.82
C GLU A 136 14.28 -3.02 4.80
N GLY A 137 13.05 -3.29 4.35
CA GLY A 137 11.96 -3.84 5.14
C GLY A 137 10.99 -2.80 5.71
N ASP A 138 11.30 -1.49 5.58
CA ASP A 138 10.40 -0.41 5.97
C ASP A 138 9.18 -0.33 5.04
N GLU A 139 8.05 0.06 5.64
CA GLU A 139 6.87 0.54 4.92
C GLU A 139 6.47 1.89 5.51
N TRP A 140 6.40 2.90 4.67
CA TRP A 140 6.11 4.27 5.05
C TRP A 140 4.97 4.85 4.23
N GLU A 141 4.16 5.67 4.87
CA GLU A 141 3.33 6.66 4.19
C GLU A 141 4.14 7.95 4.11
N ILE A 142 4.33 8.46 2.89
CA ILE A 142 5.08 9.69 2.64
C ILE A 142 4.17 10.71 1.96
N VAL A 143 4.25 11.95 2.41
CA VAL A 143 3.54 13.09 1.85
C VAL A 143 4.56 14.10 1.37
N ILE A 144 4.55 14.34 0.08
CA ILE A 144 5.57 15.09 -0.65
C ILE A 144 4.98 16.42 -1.10
N PRO A 145 5.43 17.56 -0.57
CA PRO A 145 5.06 18.86 -1.10
C PRO A 145 5.43 18.98 -2.59
N SER A 146 4.71 19.80 -3.33
CA SER A 146 4.91 19.93 -4.78
C SER A 146 6.35 20.23 -5.19
N GLU A 147 7.08 21.01 -4.39
CA GLU A 147 8.46 21.43 -4.62
C GLU A 147 9.45 20.24 -4.61
N LEU A 148 9.13 19.20 -3.88
CA LEU A 148 9.88 17.93 -3.81
C LEU A 148 9.33 16.86 -4.76
N GLY A 149 8.27 17.18 -5.49
CA GLY A 149 7.62 16.33 -6.47
C GLY A 149 7.76 16.88 -7.90
N TYR A 150 6.65 17.17 -8.54
CA TYR A 150 6.60 17.63 -9.95
C TYR A 150 6.41 19.16 -10.08
N GLY A 151 6.30 19.89 -8.97
CA GLY A 151 6.24 21.35 -8.94
C GLY A 151 5.14 21.96 -9.79
N ALA A 152 5.43 23.15 -10.33
CA ALA A 152 4.52 23.91 -11.20
C ALA A 152 4.29 23.27 -12.58
N GLN A 153 5.05 22.25 -12.96
CA GLN A 153 4.91 21.58 -14.25
C GLN A 153 3.86 20.45 -14.20
N GLY A 154 3.67 19.82 -13.02
CA GLY A 154 2.91 18.59 -12.93
C GLY A 154 3.54 17.44 -13.73
N ALA A 155 2.83 16.36 -13.97
CA ALA A 155 3.32 15.23 -14.74
C ALA A 155 2.23 14.49 -15.50
N GLY A 156 2.57 14.12 -16.76
CA GLY A 156 1.80 13.16 -17.57
C GLY A 156 0.32 13.48 -17.82
N GLY A 157 -0.13 14.71 -17.56
CA GLY A 157 -1.54 15.06 -17.65
C GLY A 157 -2.43 14.46 -16.55
N VAL A 158 -1.85 13.65 -15.66
CA VAL A 158 -2.55 13.00 -14.53
C VAL A 158 -2.29 13.75 -13.23
N ILE A 159 -1.09 14.31 -13.08
CA ILE A 159 -0.72 15.13 -11.92
C ILE A 159 -0.76 16.59 -12.33
N PRO A 160 -1.76 17.36 -11.86
CA PRO A 160 -1.83 18.79 -12.13
C PRO A 160 -0.65 19.57 -11.53
N PRO A 161 -0.42 20.84 -11.93
CA PRO A 161 0.57 21.71 -11.31
C PRO A 161 0.38 21.89 -9.80
N ASN A 162 1.49 22.00 -9.08
CA ASN A 162 1.54 22.33 -7.65
C ASN A 162 0.80 21.35 -6.73
N GLN A 163 0.74 20.07 -7.09
CA GLN A 163 0.07 19.07 -6.27
C GLN A 163 0.99 18.41 -5.25
N THR A 164 0.47 18.29 -4.04
CA THR A 164 1.02 17.42 -2.99
C THR A 164 0.75 15.97 -3.37
N LEU A 165 1.76 15.13 -3.25
CA LEU A 165 1.68 13.71 -3.56
C LEU A 165 1.68 12.91 -2.27
N VAL A 166 0.85 11.90 -2.21
CA VAL A 166 0.82 10.93 -1.12
C VAL A 166 1.21 9.56 -1.65
N PHE A 167 2.13 8.89 -0.99
CA PHE A 167 2.52 7.53 -1.33
C PHE A 167 2.48 6.63 -0.11
N ASN A 168 2.05 5.41 -0.32
CA ASN A 168 2.44 4.29 0.54
C ASN A 168 3.55 3.54 -0.19
N MET A 169 4.71 3.37 0.46
CA MET A 169 5.91 2.77 -0.14
C MET A 169 6.51 1.74 0.81
N ALA A 170 6.76 0.54 0.29
CA ALA A 170 7.55 -0.47 0.99
C ALA A 170 8.90 -0.67 0.26
N LEU A 171 9.99 -0.53 1.00
CA LEU A 171 11.36 -0.77 0.53
C LEU A 171 11.71 -2.24 0.75
N LEU A 172 11.72 -3.03 -0.32
CA LEU A 172 11.86 -4.49 -0.27
C LEU A 172 13.31 -4.96 -0.40
N GLY A 173 14.15 -4.18 -1.03
CA GLY A 173 15.54 -4.56 -1.25
C GLY A 173 16.43 -3.38 -1.66
N VAL A 174 17.69 -3.46 -1.27
CA VAL A 174 18.73 -2.48 -1.61
C VAL A 174 19.90 -3.20 -2.27
N GLN A 175 20.18 -2.86 -3.53
CA GLN A 175 21.34 -3.36 -4.27
C GLN A 175 22.41 -2.28 -4.25
N LYS A 176 23.46 -2.53 -3.49
CA LYS A 176 24.61 -1.62 -3.37
C LYS A 176 25.39 -1.58 -4.68
N GLN A 177 25.77 -0.38 -5.09
CA GLN A 177 26.60 -0.10 -6.27
C GLN A 177 28.05 0.27 -5.86
#